data_b922645fde2adfc5514f5ca7e5f921ab
#
_entry.id   b922645fde2adfc5514f5ca7e5f921ab
#
_cell.length_a   1.000
_cell.length_b   1.000
_cell.length_c   1.000
_cell.angle_alpha   90.00
_cell.angle_beta   90.00
_cell.angle_gamma   90.00
#
_symmetry.space_group_name_H-M   'P 1'
#
loop_
_entity.id
_entity.type
_entity.pdbx_description
1 polymer ?
#
loop_
_entity_poly.entity_id
_entity_poly.type
_entity_poly.pdbx_seq_one_letter_code
_entity_poly.pdbx_strand_id
1 'polypeptide(L)'
;MTQHLTAEALRKDFLAVFGQEADQIFFSPGRINLIGEHTDYNGGHVFPAAISLGTYGAARKRDDQVLRFYSANFEDKGIIEVPLADLKFEKEHNWTNYPKGVLHFLQEAGHVIDKGFDFYVYGNIPNGAGSVSYTHLTLPTIC
;
A
#
# COMPACT_ATOMS: atom_id res chain seq x y z
N MET A 1 -2.30 -0.42 23.83
CA MET A 1 -2.53 -1.81 23.37
C MET A 1 -2.48 -1.79 21.87
N THR A 2 -1.44 -2.31 21.28
CA THR A 2 -1.32 -2.47 19.82
C THR A 2 -2.31 -3.56 19.41
N GLN A 3 -3.45 -3.17 18.84
CA GLN A 3 -4.34 -4.14 18.23
C GLN A 3 -3.61 -4.71 17.02
N HIS A 4 -3.15 -5.94 17.12
CA HIS A 4 -2.81 -6.71 15.93
C HIS A 4 -4.11 -6.88 15.14
N LEU A 5 -4.19 -6.20 14.01
CA LEU A 5 -5.31 -6.39 13.11
C LEU A 5 -5.25 -7.84 12.62
N THR A 6 -6.27 -8.62 12.93
CA THR A 6 -6.36 -9.99 12.47
C THR A 6 -6.80 -10.01 11.01
N ALA A 7 -6.43 -11.05 10.26
CA ALA A 7 -6.88 -11.21 8.88
C ALA A 7 -8.42 -11.21 8.76
N GLU A 8 -9.11 -11.73 9.77
CA GLU A 8 -10.59 -11.73 9.83
C GLU A 8 -11.16 -10.32 9.98
N ALA A 9 -10.56 -9.49 10.85
CA ALA A 9 -10.98 -8.10 11.01
C ALA A 9 -10.79 -7.33 9.69
N LEU A 10 -9.65 -7.52 9.01
CA LEU A 10 -9.36 -6.88 7.73
C LEU A 10 -10.34 -7.31 6.62
N ARG A 11 -10.72 -8.60 6.58
CA ARG A 11 -11.76 -9.10 5.65
C ARG A 11 -13.12 -8.46 5.92
N LYS A 12 -13.48 -8.33 7.19
CA LYS A 12 -14.75 -7.69 7.61
C LYS A 12 -14.79 -6.21 7.21
N ASP A 13 -13.70 -5.50 7.44
CA ASP A 13 -13.61 -4.08 7.07
C ASP A 13 -13.64 -3.90 5.55
N PHE A 14 -12.94 -4.75 4.81
CA PHE A 14 -13.00 -4.77 3.35
C PHE A 14 -14.41 -5.01 2.83
N LEU A 15 -15.11 -5.99 3.39
CA LEU A 15 -16.50 -6.29 3.04
C LEU A 15 -17.43 -5.10 3.33
N ALA A 16 -17.25 -4.40 4.45
CA ALA A 16 -18.03 -3.23 4.80
C ALA A 16 -17.84 -2.07 3.81
N VAL A 17 -16.62 -1.89 3.29
CA VAL A 17 -16.28 -0.81 2.36
C VAL A 17 -16.70 -1.12 0.93
N PHE A 18 -16.38 -2.31 0.42
CA PHE A 18 -16.58 -2.67 -0.99
C PHE A 18 -17.82 -3.54 -1.25
N GLY A 19 -18.46 -4.07 -0.22
CA GLY A 19 -19.63 -4.95 -0.33
C GLY A 19 -19.32 -6.34 -0.89
N GLN A 20 -18.06 -6.72 -0.94
CA GLN A 20 -17.55 -8.00 -1.46
C GLN A 20 -16.42 -8.51 -0.57
N GLU A 21 -16.18 -9.81 -0.57
CA GLU A 21 -15.08 -10.38 0.20
C GLU A 21 -13.72 -10.16 -0.49
N ALA A 22 -12.68 -10.00 0.32
CA ALA A 22 -11.31 -9.90 -0.19
C ALA A 22 -10.78 -11.28 -0.62
N ASP A 23 -10.14 -11.34 -1.78
CA ASP A 23 -9.49 -12.55 -2.27
C ASP A 23 -8.17 -12.82 -1.53
N GLN A 24 -7.42 -11.76 -1.25
CA GLN A 24 -6.08 -11.84 -0.66
C GLN A 24 -5.88 -10.80 0.43
N ILE A 25 -5.07 -11.18 1.41
CA ILE A 25 -4.63 -10.32 2.51
C ILE A 25 -3.11 -10.26 2.49
N PHE A 26 -2.57 -9.06 2.70
CA PHE A 26 -1.14 -8.77 2.69
C PHE A 26 -0.74 -8.06 3.98
N PHE A 27 0.48 -8.28 4.41
CA PHE A 27 1.13 -7.51 5.45
C PHE A 27 2.54 -7.14 5.01
N SER A 28 2.87 -5.87 5.12
CA SER A 28 4.21 -5.35 4.90
C SER A 28 4.73 -4.77 6.21
N PRO A 29 5.73 -5.40 6.85
CA PRO A 29 6.30 -4.88 8.08
C PRO A 29 7.01 -3.55 7.83
N GLY A 30 6.95 -2.68 8.81
CA GLY A 30 7.79 -1.51 8.87
C GLY A 30 9.23 -1.88 9.19
N ARG A 31 10.11 -0.92 9.08
CA ARG A 31 11.53 -1.08 9.33
C ARG A 31 12.06 0.05 10.22
N ILE A 32 13.00 -0.28 11.08
CA ILE A 32 13.88 0.68 11.74
C ILE A 32 15.33 0.45 11.30
N ASN A 33 16.09 1.50 11.17
CA ASN A 33 17.55 1.42 11.08
C ASN A 33 18.14 1.56 12.48
N LEU A 34 18.87 0.55 12.91
CA LEU A 34 19.61 0.62 14.19
C LEU A 34 20.84 1.53 14.04
N ILE A 35 21.42 1.55 12.83
CA ILE A 35 22.50 2.45 12.42
C ILE A 35 22.53 2.53 10.89
N GLY A 36 22.97 3.67 10.33
CA GLY A 36 23.17 3.84 8.90
C GLY A 36 22.11 4.74 8.25
N GLU A 37 21.73 5.84 8.91
CA GLU A 37 20.87 6.86 8.32
C GLU A 37 21.57 7.57 7.15
N HIS A 38 20.86 7.75 6.02
CA HIS A 38 21.34 8.39 4.80
C HIS A 38 22.58 7.75 4.14
N THR A 39 22.87 6.51 4.45
CA THR A 39 24.07 5.82 3.95
C THR A 39 23.78 4.86 2.80
N ASP A 40 22.57 4.33 2.70
CA ASP A 40 22.12 3.37 1.72
C ASP A 40 22.31 3.86 0.27
N TYR A 41 21.81 5.05 -0.05
CA TYR A 41 21.97 5.64 -1.39
C TYR A 41 23.34 6.26 -1.64
N ASN A 42 24.22 6.31 -0.63
CA ASN A 42 25.62 6.74 -0.74
C ASN A 42 26.62 5.55 -0.76
N GLY A 43 26.13 4.33 -0.91
CA GLY A 43 26.96 3.13 -0.95
C GLY A 43 27.52 2.71 0.43
N GLY A 44 26.93 3.22 1.51
CA GLY A 44 27.31 2.89 2.88
C GLY A 44 26.55 1.67 3.41
N HIS A 45 26.98 1.20 4.60
CA HIS A 45 26.34 0.09 5.26
C HIS A 45 25.15 0.56 6.09
N VAL A 46 24.12 -0.29 6.15
CA VAL A 46 22.90 -0.12 6.94
C VAL A 46 22.69 -1.33 7.84
N PHE A 47 22.02 -1.14 8.96
CA PHE A 47 21.62 -2.22 9.85
C PHE A 47 20.12 -2.12 10.14
N PRO A 48 19.27 -2.48 9.17
CA PRO A 48 17.82 -2.42 9.33
C PRO A 48 17.30 -3.62 10.10
N ALA A 49 16.18 -3.41 10.81
CA ALA A 49 15.41 -4.47 11.45
C ALA A 49 13.92 -4.28 11.14
N ALA A 50 13.25 -5.37 10.80
CA ALA A 50 11.80 -5.36 10.64
C ALA A 50 11.13 -5.22 12.01
N ILE A 51 9.99 -4.52 12.03
CA ILE A 51 9.19 -4.32 13.24
C ILE A 51 7.80 -4.96 13.08
N SER A 52 7.10 -5.14 14.18
CA SER A 52 5.74 -5.71 14.19
C SER A 52 4.65 -4.74 13.71
N LEU A 53 4.97 -3.45 13.59
CA LEU A 53 4.12 -2.45 12.98
C LEU A 53 4.32 -2.47 11.46
N GLY A 54 3.31 -2.14 10.70
CA GLY A 54 3.40 -2.15 9.25
C GLY A 54 2.12 -1.71 8.56
N THR A 55 2.04 -2.07 7.30
CA THR A 55 0.88 -1.79 6.46
C THR A 55 0.17 -3.09 6.11
N TYR A 56 -1.11 -3.12 6.37
CA TYR A 56 -2.02 -4.21 6.01
C TYR A 56 -2.74 -3.84 4.72
N GLY A 57 -2.88 -4.81 3.84
CA GLY A 57 -3.62 -4.67 2.59
C GLY A 57 -4.60 -5.81 2.40
N ALA A 58 -5.75 -5.51 1.83
CA ALA A 58 -6.71 -6.48 1.36
C ALA A 58 -7.06 -6.16 -0.09
N ALA A 59 -7.07 -7.16 -0.94
CA ALA A 59 -7.32 -6.97 -2.36
C ALA A 59 -8.34 -7.97 -2.90
N ARG A 60 -9.08 -7.55 -3.92
CA ARG A 60 -9.99 -8.38 -4.69
C ARG A 60 -9.85 -8.05 -6.16
N LYS A 61 -9.72 -9.08 -6.99
CA LYS A 61 -9.71 -8.94 -8.45
C LYS A 61 -11.09 -8.51 -8.96
N ARG A 62 -11.10 -7.66 -9.98
CA ARG A 62 -12.29 -7.24 -10.69
C ARG A 62 -12.25 -7.79 -12.13
N ASP A 63 -13.41 -7.85 -12.77
CA ASP A 63 -13.51 -8.24 -14.17
C ASP A 63 -13.53 -7.05 -15.14
N ASP A 64 -13.61 -5.84 -14.61
CA ASP A 64 -13.52 -4.58 -15.33
C ASP A 64 -12.10 -3.97 -15.28
N GLN A 65 -11.93 -2.79 -15.86
CA GLN A 65 -10.67 -2.04 -15.89
C GLN A 65 -10.67 -0.84 -14.94
N VAL A 66 -11.28 -1.01 -13.78
CA VAL A 66 -11.35 0.05 -12.76
C VAL A 66 -10.58 -0.36 -11.52
N LEU A 67 -9.74 0.53 -11.02
CA LEU A 67 -9.06 0.43 -9.76
C LEU A 67 -9.85 1.20 -8.70
N ARG A 68 -10.16 0.57 -7.57
CA ARG A 68 -10.76 1.25 -6.43
C ARG A 68 -9.85 1.13 -5.22
N PHE A 69 -9.48 2.26 -4.67
CA PHE A 69 -8.61 2.37 -3.52
C PHE A 69 -9.33 2.95 -2.32
N TYR A 70 -9.13 2.37 -1.16
CA TYR A 70 -9.61 2.90 0.10
C TYR A 70 -8.54 2.77 1.17
N SER A 71 -8.35 3.84 1.96
CA SER A 71 -7.43 3.83 3.10
C SER A 71 -8.17 4.13 4.38
N ALA A 72 -8.07 3.22 5.35
CA ALA A 72 -8.62 3.42 6.68
C ALA A 72 -7.89 4.51 7.49
N ASN A 73 -6.70 4.94 7.04
CA ASN A 73 -6.00 6.08 7.63
C ASN A 73 -6.51 7.43 7.09
N PHE A 74 -7.25 7.43 5.98
CA PHE A 74 -7.79 8.60 5.30
C PHE A 74 -9.26 8.37 4.93
N GLU A 75 -10.08 8.01 5.92
CA GLU A 75 -11.51 7.70 5.74
C GLU A 75 -12.28 8.87 5.11
N ASP A 76 -11.85 10.11 5.38
CA ASP A 76 -12.43 11.34 4.82
C ASP A 76 -12.34 11.39 3.28
N LYS A 77 -11.43 10.65 2.67
CA LYS A 77 -11.27 10.59 1.21
C LYS A 77 -12.19 9.56 0.54
N GLY A 78 -12.73 8.63 1.32
CA GLY A 78 -13.59 7.57 0.79
C GLY A 78 -12.90 6.67 -0.24
N ILE A 79 -13.71 6.07 -1.10
CA ILE A 79 -13.22 5.24 -2.21
C ILE A 79 -12.78 6.15 -3.35
N ILE A 80 -11.53 5.99 -3.79
CA ILE A 80 -10.98 6.69 -4.96
C ILE A 80 -10.95 5.71 -6.13
N GLU A 81 -11.68 6.05 -7.19
CA GLU A 81 -11.75 5.25 -8.41
C GLU A 81 -10.79 5.80 -9.47
N VAL A 82 -10.02 4.91 -10.07
CA VAL A 82 -9.04 5.25 -11.10
C VAL A 82 -9.20 4.28 -12.28
N PRO A 83 -9.40 4.79 -13.51
CA PRO A 83 -9.37 3.95 -14.70
C PRO A 83 -7.98 3.33 -14.89
N LEU A 84 -7.91 2.03 -15.15
CA LEU A 84 -6.63 1.34 -15.39
C LEU A 84 -5.88 1.89 -16.60
N ALA A 85 -6.59 2.46 -17.57
CA ALA A 85 -6.02 3.08 -18.77
C ALA A 85 -5.36 4.45 -18.49
N ASP A 86 -5.65 5.08 -17.34
CA ASP A 86 -5.12 6.40 -17.00
C ASP A 86 -4.45 6.39 -15.62
N LEU A 87 -3.19 5.98 -15.61
CA LEU A 87 -2.34 5.93 -14.42
C LEU A 87 -1.50 7.19 -14.22
N LYS A 88 -1.84 8.30 -14.90
CA LYS A 88 -1.11 9.57 -14.74
C LYS A 88 -1.30 10.15 -13.36
N PHE A 89 -0.31 10.94 -12.95
CA PHE A 89 -0.40 11.69 -11.69
C PHE A 89 -1.54 12.71 -11.76
N GLU A 90 -2.43 12.66 -10.77
CA GLU A 90 -3.49 13.63 -10.57
C GLU A 90 -3.50 14.07 -9.09
N LYS A 91 -3.44 15.37 -8.86
CA LYS A 91 -3.39 15.92 -7.50
C LYS A 91 -4.61 15.51 -6.66
N GLU A 92 -5.76 15.36 -7.30
CA GLU A 92 -7.02 14.98 -6.67
C GLU A 92 -7.02 13.53 -6.17
N HIS A 93 -6.25 12.65 -6.80
CA HIS A 93 -6.10 11.25 -6.40
C HIS A 93 -5.22 11.06 -5.16
N ASN A 94 -4.64 12.13 -4.61
CA ASN A 94 -3.93 12.16 -3.34
C ASN A 94 -2.92 10.99 -3.18
N TRP A 95 -3.06 10.22 -2.10
CA TRP A 95 -2.18 9.09 -1.77
C TRP A 95 -2.20 7.97 -2.82
N THR A 96 -3.29 7.82 -3.59
CA THR A 96 -3.40 6.75 -4.61
C THR A 96 -2.45 6.96 -5.78
N ASN A 97 -1.85 8.14 -5.94
CA ASN A 97 -0.79 8.37 -6.92
C ASN A 97 0.43 7.46 -6.72
N TYR A 98 0.70 7.02 -5.49
CA TYR A 98 1.78 6.08 -5.22
C TYR A 98 1.52 4.69 -5.81
N PRO A 99 0.43 3.99 -5.49
CA PRO A 99 0.13 2.71 -6.14
C PRO A 99 -0.10 2.85 -7.65
N LYS A 100 -0.64 3.96 -8.15
CA LYS A 100 -0.73 4.24 -9.60
C LYS A 100 0.67 4.24 -10.25
N GLY A 101 1.63 4.90 -9.61
CA GLY A 101 3.02 4.92 -10.09
C GLY A 101 3.63 3.52 -10.15
N VAL A 102 3.41 2.69 -9.13
CA VAL A 102 3.87 1.29 -9.12
C VAL A 102 3.27 0.50 -10.28
N LEU A 103 1.96 0.62 -10.51
CA LEU A 103 1.29 -0.05 -11.62
C LEU A 103 1.80 0.41 -12.99
N HIS A 104 2.03 1.72 -13.14
CA HIS A 104 2.58 2.30 -14.36
C HIS A 104 3.96 1.69 -14.69
N PHE A 105 4.88 1.68 -13.73
CA PHE A 105 6.19 1.08 -13.93
C PHE A 105 6.18 -0.43 -14.12
N LEU A 106 5.25 -1.14 -13.50
CA LEU A 106 5.07 -2.57 -13.77
C LEU A 106 4.62 -2.82 -15.21
N GLN A 107 3.72 -1.99 -15.75
CA GLN A 107 3.32 -2.07 -17.16
C GLN A 107 4.49 -1.75 -18.10
N GLU A 108 5.30 -0.73 -17.80
CA GLU A 108 6.51 -0.41 -18.55
C GLU A 108 7.55 -1.55 -18.51
N ALA A 109 7.64 -2.27 -17.39
CA ALA A 109 8.49 -3.45 -17.25
C ALA A 109 7.98 -4.69 -18.02
N GLY A 110 6.84 -4.57 -18.70
CA GLY A 110 6.26 -5.63 -19.53
C GLY A 110 5.25 -6.54 -18.83
N HIS A 111 4.83 -6.20 -17.60
CA HIS A 111 3.76 -6.94 -16.94
C HIS A 111 2.40 -6.52 -17.50
N VAL A 112 1.64 -7.51 -17.98
CA VAL A 112 0.29 -7.27 -18.49
C VAL A 112 -0.67 -7.13 -17.31
N ILE A 113 -1.22 -5.93 -17.13
CA ILE A 113 -2.28 -5.63 -16.16
C ILE A 113 -3.50 -5.21 -16.97
N ASP A 114 -4.42 -6.13 -17.18
CA ASP A 114 -5.59 -5.97 -18.06
C ASP A 114 -6.91 -5.85 -17.28
N LYS A 115 -6.89 -6.13 -15.98
CA LYS A 115 -8.05 -6.07 -15.09
C LYS A 115 -7.78 -5.21 -13.88
N GLY A 116 -8.85 -4.56 -13.41
CA GLY A 116 -8.84 -3.75 -12.20
C GLY A 116 -8.87 -4.59 -10.92
N PHE A 117 -8.80 -3.89 -9.80
CA PHE A 117 -8.92 -4.50 -8.48
C PHE A 117 -9.47 -3.49 -7.47
N ASP A 118 -10.04 -4.01 -6.39
CA ASP A 118 -10.35 -3.27 -5.19
C ASP A 118 -9.20 -3.44 -4.21
N PHE A 119 -8.75 -2.36 -3.60
CA PHE A 119 -7.63 -2.37 -2.67
C PHE A 119 -7.93 -1.53 -1.42
N TYR A 120 -7.94 -2.21 -0.28
CA TYR A 120 -8.05 -1.61 1.05
C TYR A 120 -6.67 -1.58 1.69
N VAL A 121 -6.31 -0.47 2.31
CA VAL A 121 -5.05 -0.34 3.02
C VAL A 121 -5.24 0.29 4.41
N TYR A 122 -4.50 -0.25 5.38
CA TYR A 122 -4.42 0.27 6.74
C TYR A 122 -2.98 0.20 7.26
N GLY A 123 -2.45 1.33 7.72
CA GLY A 123 -1.14 1.40 8.37
C GLY A 123 -1.27 1.69 9.86
N ASN A 124 -0.52 0.97 10.69
CA ASN A 124 -0.47 1.18 12.13
C ASN A 124 0.87 1.78 12.61
N ILE A 125 1.69 2.22 11.69
CA ILE A 125 2.90 2.98 12.02
C ILE A 125 2.50 4.43 12.29
N PRO A 126 2.88 5.01 13.45
CA PRO A 126 2.55 6.38 13.77
C PRO A 126 3.12 7.36 12.75
N ASN A 127 2.30 8.32 12.31
CA ASN A 127 2.76 9.39 11.44
C ASN A 127 3.83 10.23 12.14
N GLY A 128 4.89 10.57 11.41
CA GLY A 128 5.97 11.40 11.94
C GLY A 128 6.95 10.67 12.89
N ALA A 129 6.90 9.36 12.98
CA ALA A 129 7.77 8.55 13.84
C ALA A 129 9.24 8.48 13.37
N GLY A 130 9.67 9.30 12.40
CA GLY A 130 11.01 9.23 11.82
C GLY A 130 11.25 7.96 10.97
N SER A 131 10.29 7.07 10.94
CA SER A 131 10.21 5.96 10.02
C SER A 131 9.83 6.53 8.65
N VAL A 132 10.79 6.54 7.76
CA VAL A 132 10.70 7.27 6.50
C VAL A 132 9.54 6.75 5.66
N SER A 133 8.51 7.57 5.51
CA SER A 133 7.22 7.17 4.93
C SER A 133 7.29 6.77 3.46
N TYR A 134 8.27 7.21 2.69
CA TYR A 134 8.44 6.77 1.31
C TYR A 134 8.87 5.31 1.19
N THR A 135 9.42 4.73 2.25
CA THR A 135 9.80 3.33 2.29
C THR A 135 8.64 2.37 2.51
N HIS A 136 7.50 2.84 3.01
CA HIS A 136 6.35 2.00 3.29
C HIS A 136 5.65 1.45 2.03
N LEU A 137 5.75 2.19 0.93
CA LEU A 137 5.05 1.85 -0.32
C LEU A 137 5.94 1.13 -1.34
N THR A 138 7.26 1.22 -1.19
CA THR A 138 8.20 0.69 -2.18
C THR A 138 9.01 -0.51 -1.70
N LEU A 139 9.14 -0.73 -0.42
CA LEU A 139 9.96 -1.81 0.12
C LEU A 139 9.45 -3.24 -0.11
N PRO A 140 8.15 -3.54 -0.19
CA PRO A 140 7.70 -4.88 -0.53
C PRO A 140 8.07 -5.31 -1.94
N THR A 141 8.49 -4.36 -2.78
CA THR A 141 8.86 -4.61 -4.17
C THR A 141 10.37 -4.75 -4.39
N ILE A 142 11.18 -4.50 -3.40
CA ILE A 142 12.65 -4.44 -3.53
C ILE A 142 13.37 -5.57 -2.78
N CYS A 143 12.67 -6.35 -1.96
CA CYS A 143 13.25 -7.51 -1.25
C CYS A 143 12.98 -8.81 -1.98
#